data_fbd2c2cf9e7e40ed65f36e233bb8f268
#
_entry.id   fbd2c2cf9e7e40ed65f36e233bb8f268
#
_cell.length_a   1.000
_cell.length_b   1.000
_cell.length_c   1.000
_cell.angle_alpha   90.00
_cell.angle_beta   90.00
_cell.angle_gamma   90.00
#
_symmetry.space_group_name_H-M   'P 1'
#
loop_
_entity.id
_entity.type
_entity.pdbx_description
1 polymer ?
#
loop_
_entity_poly.entity_id
_entity_poly.type
_entity_poly.pdbx_seq_one_letter_code
_entity_poly.pdbx_strand_id
1 'polypeptide(L)'
;MKYYILLIGALLECMSCGESRNQSNKLDAAAELMFDHPEQALSILKSLDVDEISSRSGKARFALLYTQALDKNQIELQSDSLIHLAVDYYNRKGSEQEKALAHYYY
;
A
#
# COMPACT_ATOMS: atom_id res chain seq x y z
N MET A 1 -0.82 37.49 -9.93
CA MET A 1 -2.08 37.30 -9.20
C MET A 1 -2.91 36.14 -9.70
N LYS A 2 -3.04 35.95 -11.01
CA LYS A 2 -3.72 34.75 -11.54
C LYS A 2 -3.11 33.45 -11.04
N TYR A 3 -1.83 33.43 -10.82
CA TYR A 3 -1.12 32.23 -10.37
C TYR A 3 -1.44 31.86 -8.93
N TYR A 4 -1.72 32.85 -8.09
CA TYR A 4 -2.09 32.59 -6.70
C TYR A 4 -3.45 31.94 -6.57
N ILE A 5 -4.40 32.37 -7.38
CA ILE A 5 -5.76 31.83 -7.37
C ILE A 5 -5.75 30.40 -7.86
N LEU A 6 -4.98 30.11 -8.92
CA LEU A 6 -4.82 28.76 -9.46
C LEU A 6 -4.09 27.86 -8.48
N LEU A 7 -3.08 28.35 -7.80
CA LEU A 7 -2.35 27.60 -6.78
C LEU A 7 -3.22 27.28 -5.58
N ILE A 8 -4.03 28.22 -5.13
CA ILE A 8 -4.95 28.00 -4.02
C ILE A 8 -6.04 26.99 -4.40
N GLY A 9 -6.56 27.10 -5.62
CA GLY A 9 -7.54 26.14 -6.12
C GLY A 9 -6.95 24.73 -6.23
N ALA A 10 -5.74 24.62 -6.75
CA ALA A 10 -5.05 23.34 -6.86
C ALA A 10 -4.76 22.74 -5.50
N LEU A 11 -4.39 23.57 -4.52
CA LEU A 11 -4.15 23.14 -3.14
C LEU A 11 -5.43 22.61 -2.49
N LEU A 12 -6.55 23.27 -2.71
CA LEU A 12 -7.83 22.83 -2.19
C LEU A 12 -8.27 21.51 -2.80
N GLU A 13 -8.08 21.35 -4.10
CA GLU A 13 -8.35 20.09 -4.78
C GLU A 13 -7.44 18.96 -4.28
N CYS A 14 -6.18 19.26 -4.05
CA CYS A 14 -5.23 18.31 -3.47
C CYS A 14 -5.63 17.91 -2.05
N MET A 15 -6.23 18.78 -1.28
CA MET A 15 -6.69 18.45 0.07
C MET A 15 -7.89 17.52 0.05
N SER A 16 -8.83 17.70 -0.87
CA SER A 16 -10.00 16.83 -0.97
C SER A 16 -9.66 15.44 -1.52
N CYS A 17 -8.61 15.33 -2.32
CA CYS A 17 -8.09 14.05 -2.82
C CYS A 17 -6.89 13.56 -2.00
N GLY A 18 -6.43 14.33 -1.03
CA GLY A 18 -5.16 14.15 -0.35
C GLY A 18 -5.03 12.87 0.44
N GLU A 19 -6.10 12.43 1.09
CA GLU A 19 -6.07 11.19 1.87
C GLU A 19 -5.80 9.97 1.00
N SER A 20 -6.53 9.86 -0.10
CA SER A 20 -6.37 8.74 -1.03
C SER A 20 -4.99 8.73 -1.68
N ARG A 21 -4.51 9.89 -2.11
CA ARG A 21 -3.17 10.03 -2.68
C ARG A 21 -2.07 9.78 -1.67
N ASN A 22 -2.26 10.24 -0.43
CA ASN A 22 -1.28 10.05 0.63
C ASN A 22 -1.08 8.56 0.92
N GLN A 23 -2.17 7.80 1.00
CA GLN A 23 -2.10 6.35 1.19
C GLN A 23 -1.42 5.67 0.02
N SER A 24 -1.80 6.03 -1.21
CA SER A 24 -1.18 5.48 -2.42
C SER A 24 0.31 5.82 -2.48
N ASN A 25 0.69 7.04 -2.15
CA ASN A 25 2.09 7.47 -2.13
C ASN A 25 2.90 6.71 -1.08
N LYS A 26 2.32 6.45 0.07
CA LYS A 26 2.97 5.66 1.12
C LYS A 26 3.17 4.21 0.69
N LEU A 27 2.18 3.63 0.01
CA LEU A 27 2.31 2.28 -0.52
C LEU A 27 3.41 2.21 -1.59
N ASP A 28 3.45 3.20 -2.48
CA ASP A 28 4.50 3.28 -3.50
C ASP A 28 5.89 3.41 -2.86
N ALA A 29 6.02 4.27 -1.85
CA ALA A 29 7.28 4.46 -1.14
C ALA A 29 7.73 3.18 -0.45
N ALA A 30 6.81 2.48 0.20
CA ALA A 30 7.12 1.21 0.84
C ALA A 30 7.57 0.16 -0.18
N ALA A 31 6.91 0.11 -1.34
CA ALA A 31 7.30 -0.82 -2.41
C ALA A 31 8.71 -0.54 -2.92
N GLU A 32 9.07 0.72 -3.09
CA GLU A 32 10.40 1.12 -3.54
C GLU A 32 11.50 0.76 -2.52
N LEU A 33 11.18 0.86 -1.24
CA LEU A 33 12.15 0.59 -0.17
C LEU A 33 12.25 -0.88 0.21
N MET A 34 11.37 -1.72 -0.34
CA MET A 34 11.18 -3.09 0.14
C MET A 34 12.46 -3.92 0.12
N PHE A 35 13.28 -3.78 -0.92
CA PHE A 35 14.48 -4.60 -1.07
C PHE A 35 15.71 -3.97 -0.44
N ASP A 36 15.87 -2.66 -0.56
CA ASP A 36 17.07 -1.97 -0.08
C ASP A 36 16.97 -1.55 1.38
N HIS A 37 15.77 -1.17 1.81
CA HIS A 37 15.52 -0.69 3.16
C HIS A 37 14.22 -1.28 3.72
N PRO A 38 14.16 -2.60 3.93
CA PRO A 38 12.91 -3.25 4.37
C PRO A 38 12.40 -2.76 5.72
N GLU A 39 13.28 -2.35 6.61
CA GLU A 39 12.88 -1.78 7.91
C GLU A 39 12.16 -0.45 7.75
N GLN A 40 12.57 0.37 6.78
CA GLN A 40 11.88 1.62 6.48
C GLN A 40 10.54 1.36 5.80
N ALA A 41 10.50 0.39 4.89
CA ALA A 41 9.26 -0.02 4.23
C ALA A 41 8.23 -0.48 5.27
N LEU A 42 8.64 -1.30 6.22
CA LEU A 42 7.77 -1.78 7.29
C LEU A 42 7.27 -0.62 8.16
N SER A 43 8.15 0.33 8.49
CA SER A 43 7.78 1.50 9.27
C SER A 43 6.69 2.33 8.60
N ILE A 44 6.81 2.55 7.29
CA ILE A 44 5.80 3.25 6.50
C ILE A 44 4.47 2.49 6.55
N LEU A 45 4.51 1.19 6.33
CA LEU A 45 3.30 0.36 6.32
C LEU A 45 2.61 0.32 7.68
N LYS A 46 3.37 0.31 8.75
CA LYS A 46 2.81 0.35 10.11
C LYS A 46 2.13 1.67 10.42
N SER A 47 2.48 2.75 9.73
CA SER A 47 1.81 4.04 9.88
C SER A 47 0.44 4.10 9.21
N LEU A 48 0.10 3.10 8.39
CA LEU A 48 -1.18 3.00 7.68
C LEU A 48 -2.13 2.10 8.43
N ASP A 49 -3.42 2.44 8.39
CA ASP A 49 -4.49 1.59 8.90
C ASP A 49 -5.23 0.99 7.70
N VAL A 50 -5.24 -0.34 7.61
CA VAL A 50 -5.89 -1.03 6.51
C VAL A 50 -7.39 -0.72 6.43
N ASP A 51 -8.02 -0.49 7.57
CA ASP A 51 -9.46 -0.18 7.62
C ASP A 51 -9.76 1.20 7.04
N GLU A 52 -8.80 2.10 7.03
CA GLU A 52 -8.95 3.44 6.45
C GLU A 52 -8.68 3.46 4.94
N ILE A 53 -8.11 2.40 4.39
CA ILE A 53 -7.91 2.29 2.94
C ILE A 53 -9.24 1.99 2.30
N SER A 54 -9.71 2.88 1.43
CA SER A 54 -11.08 2.84 0.90
C SER A 54 -11.29 1.80 -0.19
N SER A 55 -10.28 1.51 -1.00
CA SER A 55 -10.43 0.60 -2.14
C SER A 55 -9.98 -0.82 -1.81
N ARG A 56 -10.62 -1.80 -2.45
CA ARG A 56 -10.21 -3.20 -2.33
C ARG A 56 -8.81 -3.43 -2.88
N SER A 57 -8.49 -2.77 -3.99
CA SER A 57 -7.16 -2.87 -4.58
C SER A 57 -6.09 -2.33 -3.65
N GLY A 58 -6.37 -1.21 -2.98
CA GLY A 58 -5.46 -0.64 -1.99
C GLY A 58 -5.27 -1.54 -0.79
N LYS A 59 -6.34 -2.12 -0.27
CA LYS A 59 -6.26 -3.07 0.84
C LYS A 59 -5.45 -4.32 0.47
N ALA A 60 -5.67 -4.85 -0.72
CA ALA A 60 -4.93 -6.01 -1.21
C ALA A 60 -3.45 -5.69 -1.38
N ARG A 61 -3.14 -4.53 -1.94
CA ARG A 61 -1.77 -4.08 -2.10
C ARG A 61 -1.08 -3.89 -0.76
N PHE A 62 -1.76 -3.24 0.19
CA PHE A 62 -1.24 -3.09 1.55
C PHE A 62 -0.94 -4.46 2.16
N ALA A 63 -1.88 -5.40 2.05
CA ALA A 63 -1.72 -6.73 2.62
C ALA A 63 -0.50 -7.45 2.05
N LEU A 64 -0.31 -7.37 0.73
CA LEU A 64 0.83 -8.00 0.07
C LEU A 64 2.14 -7.34 0.50
N LEU A 65 2.20 -6.02 0.48
CA LEU A 65 3.41 -5.28 0.87
C LEU A 65 3.75 -5.49 2.34
N TYR A 66 2.75 -5.48 3.21
CA TYR A 66 2.96 -5.69 4.64
C TYR A 66 3.53 -7.09 4.91
N THR A 67 2.95 -8.10 4.29
CA THR A 67 3.43 -9.48 4.41
C THR A 67 4.86 -9.59 3.89
N GLN A 68 5.13 -8.97 2.76
CA GLN A 68 6.47 -8.96 2.16
C GLN A 68 7.48 -8.25 3.07
N ALA A 69 7.10 -7.12 3.67
CA ALA A 69 7.95 -6.38 4.58
C ALA A 69 8.26 -7.18 5.85
N LEU A 70 7.29 -7.89 6.39
CA LEU A 70 7.52 -8.77 7.53
C LEU A 70 8.51 -9.87 7.17
N ASP A 71 8.34 -10.49 6.02
CA ASP A 71 9.25 -11.53 5.55
C ASP A 71 10.69 -11.00 5.39
N LYS A 72 10.84 -9.84 4.77
CA LYS A 72 12.15 -9.22 4.57
C LYS A 72 12.83 -8.81 5.86
N ASN A 73 12.05 -8.53 6.90
CA ASN A 73 12.57 -8.22 8.23
C ASN A 73 12.66 -9.44 9.13
N GLN A 74 12.40 -10.63 8.59
CA GLN A 74 12.45 -11.91 9.31
C GLN A 74 11.49 -11.95 10.50
N ILE A 75 10.33 -11.32 10.34
CA ILE A 75 9.28 -11.33 11.35
C ILE A 75 8.20 -12.32 10.92
N GLU A 76 7.87 -13.24 11.80
CA GLU A 76 6.88 -14.27 11.52
C GLU A 76 5.47 -13.70 11.50
N LEU A 77 4.67 -14.12 10.53
CA LEU A 77 3.25 -13.77 10.47
C LEU A 77 2.49 -14.48 11.59
N GLN A 78 1.69 -13.71 12.32
CA GLN A 78 0.86 -14.28 13.38
C GLN A 78 -0.47 -14.79 12.87
N SER A 79 -0.87 -14.38 11.66
CA SER A 79 -2.18 -14.73 11.10
C SER A 79 -2.13 -14.63 9.58
N ASP A 80 -2.84 -15.53 8.91
CA ASP A 80 -2.97 -15.52 7.45
C ASP A 80 -4.04 -14.57 6.94
N SER A 81 -4.82 -13.95 7.83
CA SER A 81 -5.99 -13.16 7.43
C SER A 81 -5.65 -11.99 6.53
N LEU A 82 -4.51 -11.35 6.74
CA LEU A 82 -4.09 -10.22 5.92
C LEU A 82 -3.72 -10.65 4.51
N ILE A 83 -2.91 -11.70 4.38
CA ILE A 83 -2.50 -12.18 3.06
C ILE A 83 -3.68 -12.76 2.27
N HIS A 84 -4.71 -13.27 2.93
CA HIS A 84 -5.94 -13.70 2.28
C HIS A 84 -6.60 -12.58 1.49
N LEU A 85 -6.57 -11.35 1.99
CA LEU A 85 -7.09 -10.20 1.25
C LEU A 85 -6.40 -10.04 -0.09
N ALA A 86 -5.08 -10.18 -0.11
CA ALA A 86 -4.31 -10.07 -1.33
C ALA A 86 -4.60 -11.23 -2.28
N VAL A 87 -4.59 -12.46 -1.77
CA VAL A 87 -4.85 -13.66 -2.57
C VAL A 87 -6.24 -13.58 -3.23
N ASP A 88 -7.27 -13.25 -2.45
CA ASP A 88 -8.63 -13.15 -2.97
C ASP A 88 -8.74 -12.09 -4.06
N TYR A 89 -8.17 -10.93 -3.83
CA TYR A 89 -8.26 -9.83 -4.78
C TYR A 89 -7.47 -10.14 -6.06
N TYR A 90 -6.21 -10.56 -5.94
CA TYR A 90 -5.35 -10.76 -7.10
C TYR A 90 -5.75 -12.00 -7.92
N ASN A 91 -6.37 -12.98 -7.31
CA ASN A 91 -6.94 -14.11 -8.06
C ASN A 91 -8.04 -13.68 -9.03
N ARG A 92 -8.75 -12.62 -8.68
CA ARG A 92 -9.85 -12.12 -9.51
C ARG A 92 -9.42 -11.05 -10.48
N LYS A 93 -8.56 -10.14 -10.07
CA LYS A 93 -8.26 -8.89 -10.80
C LYS A 93 -6.79 -8.60 -10.97
N GLY A 94 -5.91 -9.39 -10.39
CA GLY A 94 -4.48 -9.14 -10.48
C GLY A 94 -3.86 -9.64 -11.77
N SER A 95 -2.68 -9.11 -12.09
CA SER A 95 -1.83 -9.67 -13.13
C SER A 95 -1.28 -11.01 -12.67
N GLU A 96 -0.73 -11.79 -13.61
CA GLU A 96 -0.11 -13.06 -13.28
C GLU A 96 1.03 -12.90 -12.27
N GLN A 97 1.77 -11.80 -12.39
CA GLN A 97 2.86 -11.49 -11.47
C GLN A 97 2.35 -11.20 -10.06
N GLU A 98 1.27 -10.45 -9.94
CA GLU A 98 0.66 -10.13 -8.66
C GLU A 98 0.06 -11.38 -8.00
N LYS A 99 -0.60 -12.23 -8.78
CA LYS A 99 -1.09 -13.51 -8.30
C LYS A 99 0.03 -14.38 -7.75
N ALA A 100 1.11 -14.46 -8.49
CA ALA A 100 2.26 -15.29 -8.10
C ALA A 100 2.86 -14.79 -6.79
N LEU A 101 3.01 -13.47 -6.63
CA LEU A 101 3.52 -12.87 -5.40
C LEU A 101 2.59 -13.14 -4.22
N ALA A 102 1.28 -12.98 -4.41
CA ALA A 102 0.31 -13.21 -3.34
C ALA A 102 0.34 -14.66 -2.88
N HIS A 103 0.39 -15.61 -3.81
CA HIS A 103 0.46 -17.04 -3.48
C HIS A 103 1.80 -17.41 -2.85
N TYR A 104 2.87 -16.77 -3.26
CA TYR A 104 4.19 -17.01 -2.67
C TYR A 104 4.20 -16.72 -1.17
N TYR A 105 3.56 -15.62 -0.76
CA TYR A 105 3.51 -15.23 0.65
C TYR A 105 2.37 -15.87 1.44
N TYR A 106 1.46 -16.55 0.76
CA TYR A 106 0.39 -17.27 1.42
C TYR A 106 0.90 -18.52 2.13
#